data_4df2059c81b3ceaee39bca54274e50ff
#
_entry.id   4df2059c81b3ceaee39bca54274e50ff
#
_cell.length_a   1.000
_cell.length_b   1.000
_cell.length_c   1.000
_cell.angle_alpha   90.00
_cell.angle_beta   90.00
_cell.angle_gamma   90.00
#
_symmetry.space_group_name_H-M   'P 1'
#
loop_
_entity.id
_entity.type
_entity.pdbx_description
1 polymer ?
#
loop_
_entity_poly.entity_id
_entity_poly.type
_entity_poly.pdbx_seq_one_letter_code
_entity_poly.pdbx_strand_id
1 'polypeptide(L)'
;LSGGGTPPPPPAGGGDNCDATVTAMDSVDGWETYQLGLSLTNGASNVYTIYGDSTTTLTAPPAYQEDAPFGANTGGVSPAFIAVSPTAAVDSWLTVGITDGDNSGAISSIGIDWDSWTDSTGLSADNGAVFWMVPDDGPSDSAVVAQITISAGSSSTVTMGAQGRSVSGDDWSNAG
;
A
#
# COMPACT_ATOMS: atom_id res chain seq x y z
N LEU A 1 0.47 23.40 20.42
CA LEU A 1 1.49 22.47 20.91
C LEU A 1 1.50 21.28 19.94
N SER A 2 2.46 21.23 19.03
CA SER A 2 2.67 20.13 18.11
C SER A 2 3.07 18.90 18.91
N GLY A 3 2.21 17.90 18.96
CA GLY A 3 2.57 16.56 19.40
C GLY A 3 3.47 15.92 18.36
N GLY A 4 4.80 16.00 18.59
CA GLY A 4 5.74 15.24 17.81
C GLY A 4 5.60 13.77 18.18
N GLY A 5 4.80 13.01 17.42
CA GLY A 5 4.84 11.55 17.45
C GLY A 5 6.24 11.11 17.06
N THR A 6 6.81 10.16 17.80
CA THR A 6 8.08 9.53 17.43
C THR A 6 7.85 8.85 16.07
N PRO A 7 8.67 9.08 15.04
CA PRO A 7 8.53 8.35 13.79
C PRO A 7 8.54 6.85 14.06
N PRO A 8 7.74 6.06 13.32
CA PRO A 8 7.74 4.62 13.47
C PRO A 8 9.16 4.08 13.28
N PRO A 9 9.53 2.98 13.95
CA PRO A 9 10.82 2.35 13.73
C PRO A 9 10.95 1.98 12.24
N PRO A 10 12.15 2.05 11.67
CA PRO A 10 12.36 1.63 10.29
C PRO A 10 11.89 0.18 10.12
N PRO A 11 11.24 -0.14 8.99
CA PRO A 11 10.74 -1.48 8.74
C PRO A 11 11.86 -2.50 8.83
N ALA A 12 11.59 -3.61 9.51
CA ALA A 12 12.47 -4.76 9.50
C ALA A 12 12.07 -5.63 8.31
N GLY A 13 12.98 -5.84 7.38
CA GLY A 13 12.81 -6.78 6.29
C GLY A 13 12.72 -6.11 4.93
N GLY A 14 13.83 -6.05 4.23
CA GLY A 14 13.91 -6.00 2.78
C GLY A 14 14.20 -7.41 2.30
N GLY A 15 13.54 -7.82 1.23
CA GLY A 15 13.99 -8.99 0.48
C GLY A 15 15.20 -8.62 -0.38
N ASP A 16 15.72 -9.60 -1.11
CA ASP A 16 16.92 -9.39 -1.94
C ASP A 16 16.76 -8.31 -3.03
N ASN A 17 15.52 -8.00 -3.46
CA ASN A 17 15.23 -7.12 -4.60
C ASN A 17 14.53 -5.80 -4.24
N CYS A 18 14.08 -5.62 -3.01
CA CYS A 18 13.49 -4.37 -2.54
C CYS A 18 13.64 -4.20 -1.03
N ASP A 19 13.69 -2.94 -0.61
CA ASP A 19 13.64 -2.53 0.79
C ASP A 19 12.32 -1.80 1.07
N ALA A 20 11.66 -2.14 2.18
CA ALA A 20 10.45 -1.45 2.60
C ALA A 20 10.78 -0.06 3.18
N THR A 21 9.91 0.91 2.89
CA THR A 21 10.00 2.27 3.42
C THR A 21 8.68 2.69 4.05
N VAL A 22 8.75 3.58 5.06
CA VAL A 22 7.58 4.16 5.71
C VAL A 22 7.74 5.68 5.75
N THR A 23 6.73 6.39 5.30
CA THR A 23 6.68 7.86 5.32
C THR A 23 5.43 8.31 6.07
N ALA A 24 5.60 9.14 7.09
CA ALA A 24 4.49 9.77 7.77
C ALA A 24 3.88 10.84 6.87
N MET A 25 2.56 10.85 6.79
CA MET A 25 1.76 11.77 5.99
C MET A 25 1.00 12.74 6.90
N ASP A 26 0.33 13.73 6.30
CA ASP A 26 -0.63 14.56 7.02
C ASP A 26 -1.76 13.69 7.59
N SER A 27 -2.20 14.04 8.78
CA SER A 27 -3.13 13.25 9.57
C SER A 27 -4.32 14.10 10.00
N VAL A 28 -5.42 13.45 10.40
CA VAL A 28 -6.57 14.09 11.02
C VAL A 28 -6.66 13.73 12.51
N ASP A 29 -7.42 14.51 13.27
CA ASP A 29 -7.54 14.31 14.73
C ASP A 29 -7.97 12.87 15.07
N GLY A 30 -7.18 12.24 15.92
CA GLY A 30 -7.40 10.86 16.38
C GLY A 30 -6.81 9.77 15.49
N TRP A 31 -6.20 10.12 14.34
CA TRP A 31 -5.63 9.20 13.37
C TRP A 31 -4.21 9.61 12.97
N GLU A 32 -3.41 8.65 12.55
CA GLU A 32 -2.08 8.84 12.00
C GLU A 32 -1.98 8.11 10.65
N THR A 33 -1.51 8.82 9.61
CA THR A 33 -1.46 8.31 8.25
C THR A 33 -0.02 8.05 7.84
N TYR A 34 0.20 6.89 7.22
CA TYR A 34 1.51 6.46 6.73
C TYR A 34 1.39 5.96 5.30
N GLN A 35 2.35 6.31 4.45
CA GLN A 35 2.56 5.64 3.17
C GLN A 35 3.69 4.63 3.29
N LEU A 36 3.40 3.41 2.84
CA LEU A 36 4.35 2.32 2.74
C LEU A 36 4.85 2.25 1.31
N GLY A 37 6.15 2.08 1.15
CA GLY A 37 6.77 2.02 -0.16
C GLY A 37 7.81 0.91 -0.24
N LEU A 38 8.25 0.65 -1.47
CA LEU A 38 9.37 -0.21 -1.80
C LEU A 38 10.42 0.62 -2.53
N SER A 39 11.69 0.50 -2.11
CA SER A 39 12.85 0.94 -2.87
C SER A 39 13.44 -0.28 -3.57
N LEU A 40 13.52 -0.27 -4.90
CA LEU A 40 14.02 -1.40 -5.66
C LEU A 40 15.55 -1.47 -5.60
N THR A 41 16.09 -2.67 -5.44
CA THR A 41 17.51 -2.94 -5.23
C THR A 41 17.97 -4.17 -6.05
N ASN A 42 19.26 -4.46 -6.05
CA ASN A 42 19.84 -5.72 -6.54
C ASN A 42 19.35 -6.18 -7.93
N GLY A 43 19.23 -5.24 -8.87
CA GLY A 43 18.85 -5.56 -10.24
C GLY A 43 17.35 -5.74 -10.47
N ALA A 44 16.50 -5.35 -9.53
CA ALA A 44 15.07 -5.16 -9.80
C ALA A 44 14.89 -4.01 -10.79
N SER A 45 14.13 -4.23 -11.86
CA SER A 45 13.83 -3.23 -12.90
C SER A 45 12.53 -2.51 -12.63
N ASN A 46 11.52 -3.23 -12.17
CA ASN A 46 10.24 -2.68 -11.74
C ASN A 46 9.61 -3.55 -10.64
N VAL A 47 8.51 -3.07 -10.09
CA VAL A 47 7.55 -3.87 -9.32
C VAL A 47 6.20 -3.78 -9.99
N TYR A 48 5.49 -4.90 -10.17
CA TYR A 48 4.19 -4.90 -10.83
C TYR A 48 3.08 -5.57 -10.02
N THR A 49 3.40 -6.19 -8.87
CA THR A 49 2.37 -6.74 -7.99
C THR A 49 2.84 -6.77 -6.54
N ILE A 50 1.89 -6.57 -5.64
CA ILE A 50 1.95 -6.97 -4.23
C ILE A 50 0.94 -8.08 -4.00
N TYR A 51 1.26 -9.06 -3.16
CA TYR A 51 0.43 -10.24 -3.03
C TYR A 51 0.47 -10.87 -1.64
N GLY A 52 -0.51 -11.73 -1.39
CA GLY A 52 -0.49 -12.70 -0.32
C GLY A 52 -0.67 -14.09 -0.85
N ASP A 53 0.06 -15.05 -0.27
CA ASP A 53 -0.07 -16.47 -0.55
C ASP A 53 -0.14 -17.29 0.76
N SER A 54 -0.19 -18.60 0.64
CA SER A 54 -0.30 -19.50 1.81
C SER A 54 0.93 -19.50 2.71
N THR A 55 2.06 -18.96 2.26
CA THR A 55 3.30 -18.85 3.03
C THR A 55 3.49 -17.44 3.62
N THR A 56 3.04 -16.44 2.89
CA THR A 56 3.09 -15.03 3.31
C THR A 56 1.73 -14.40 3.05
N THR A 57 0.86 -14.45 4.04
CA THR A 57 -0.45 -13.81 3.95
C THR A 57 -0.30 -12.30 3.87
N LEU A 58 -0.95 -11.67 2.87
CA LEU A 58 -1.08 -10.22 2.85
C LEU A 58 -1.98 -9.79 4.01
N THR A 59 -1.47 -8.95 4.90
CA THR A 59 -2.22 -8.42 6.03
C THR A 59 -2.04 -6.93 6.18
N ALA A 60 -3.12 -6.23 6.55
CA ALA A 60 -3.08 -4.85 7.01
C ALA A 60 -3.91 -4.71 8.29
N PRO A 61 -3.56 -3.76 9.18
CA PRO A 61 -4.31 -3.53 10.42
C PRO A 61 -5.71 -2.99 10.13
N PRO A 62 -6.62 -2.98 11.14
CA PRO A 62 -7.77 -2.11 11.12
C PRO A 62 -7.33 -0.68 10.79
N ALA A 63 -8.02 -0.05 9.86
CA ALA A 63 -7.62 1.24 9.33
C ALA A 63 -8.83 2.09 8.93
N TYR A 64 -8.66 3.40 8.96
CA TYR A 64 -9.69 4.33 8.51
C TYR A 64 -10.04 4.06 7.04
N GLN A 65 -11.32 3.98 6.76
CA GLN A 65 -11.87 3.83 5.42
C GLN A 65 -12.86 4.96 5.17
N GLU A 66 -12.65 5.70 4.11
CA GLU A 66 -13.60 6.71 3.66
C GLU A 66 -14.77 6.05 2.94
N ASP A 67 -15.99 6.49 3.20
CA ASP A 67 -17.20 5.95 2.59
C ASP A 67 -17.26 6.23 1.07
N ALA A 68 -17.90 5.31 0.35
CA ALA A 68 -18.24 5.54 -1.06
C ALA A 68 -19.13 6.79 -1.20
N PRO A 69 -18.99 7.60 -2.24
CA PRO A 69 -18.17 7.38 -3.43
C PRO A 69 -16.73 7.96 -3.35
N PHE A 70 -16.30 8.47 -2.20
CA PHE A 70 -15.05 9.23 -2.07
C PHE A 70 -13.85 8.37 -1.69
N GLY A 71 -14.06 7.23 -1.01
CA GLY A 71 -13.02 6.29 -0.67
C GLY A 71 -12.58 5.42 -1.86
N ALA A 72 -11.40 4.81 -1.74
CA ALA A 72 -10.82 3.90 -2.73
C ALA A 72 -10.16 2.71 -2.05
N ASN A 73 -10.34 1.52 -2.60
CA ASN A 73 -9.63 0.32 -2.14
C ASN A 73 -8.23 0.20 -2.75
N THR A 74 -8.06 0.73 -3.98
CA THR A 74 -6.80 0.63 -4.73
C THR A 74 -6.48 1.93 -5.45
N GLY A 75 -5.17 2.21 -5.67
CA GLY A 75 -4.71 3.31 -6.51
C GLY A 75 -4.79 4.69 -5.89
N GLY A 76 -5.18 4.78 -4.62
CA GLY A 76 -5.38 6.06 -3.95
C GLY A 76 -6.67 6.78 -4.35
N VAL A 77 -6.88 7.95 -3.77
CA VAL A 77 -8.07 8.78 -4.02
C VAL A 77 -7.72 9.94 -4.94
N SER A 78 -8.56 10.19 -5.94
CA SER A 78 -8.30 11.29 -6.87
C SER A 78 -8.39 12.66 -6.19
N PRO A 79 -7.57 13.64 -6.61
CA PRO A 79 -7.63 15.02 -6.07
C PRO A 79 -9.00 15.66 -6.19
N ALA A 80 -9.81 15.28 -7.20
CA ALA A 80 -11.16 15.78 -7.39
C ALA A 80 -12.11 15.32 -6.26
N PHE A 81 -11.96 14.08 -5.78
CA PHE A 81 -12.74 13.56 -4.65
C PHE A 81 -12.27 14.17 -3.33
N ILE A 82 -10.95 14.30 -3.13
CA ILE A 82 -10.38 14.98 -1.95
C ILE A 82 -10.87 16.43 -1.84
N ALA A 83 -11.02 17.13 -2.96
CA ALA A 83 -11.54 18.51 -2.97
C ALA A 83 -13.00 18.60 -2.49
N VAL A 84 -13.79 17.54 -2.61
CA VAL A 84 -15.18 17.45 -2.16
C VAL A 84 -15.27 16.89 -0.74
N SER A 85 -14.52 15.82 -0.43
CA SER A 85 -14.42 15.20 0.89
C SER A 85 -12.96 15.23 1.34
N PRO A 86 -12.50 16.23 2.11
CA PRO A 86 -11.11 16.36 2.54
C PRO A 86 -10.59 15.17 3.36
N THR A 87 -11.47 14.44 4.05
CA THR A 87 -11.15 13.23 4.81
C THR A 87 -10.70 12.07 3.91
N ALA A 88 -11.09 12.08 2.64
CA ALA A 88 -10.62 11.10 1.67
C ALA A 88 -9.10 11.17 1.40
N ALA A 89 -8.43 12.26 1.78
CA ALA A 89 -6.96 12.36 1.71
C ALA A 89 -6.25 11.37 2.64
N VAL A 90 -6.91 10.96 3.73
CA VAL A 90 -6.37 10.01 4.71
C VAL A 90 -7.00 8.62 4.60
N ASP A 91 -7.72 8.32 3.52
CA ASP A 91 -8.26 7.00 3.24
C ASP A 91 -7.16 5.94 3.17
N SER A 92 -7.49 4.70 3.56
CA SER A 92 -6.53 3.59 3.51
C SER A 92 -6.76 2.72 2.29
N TRP A 93 -5.70 2.45 1.54
CA TRP A 93 -5.76 1.71 0.28
C TRP A 93 -4.46 0.98 0.00
N LEU A 94 -4.52 0.00 -0.90
CA LEU A 94 -3.34 -0.67 -1.46
C LEU A 94 -3.12 -0.23 -2.90
N THR A 95 -1.88 -0.32 -3.36
CA THR A 95 -1.52 0.08 -4.74
C THR A 95 -0.21 -0.56 -5.18
N VAL A 96 0.17 -0.28 -6.42
CA VAL A 96 1.53 -0.46 -6.93
C VAL A 96 1.89 0.81 -7.70
N GLY A 97 2.35 1.84 -6.98
CA GLY A 97 2.87 3.09 -7.53
C GLY A 97 1.84 4.18 -7.87
N ILE A 98 0.55 3.87 -8.00
CA ILE A 98 -0.50 4.86 -8.28
C ILE A 98 -1.09 5.33 -6.96
N THR A 99 -1.20 6.66 -6.75
CA THR A 99 -1.63 7.25 -5.47
C THR A 99 -2.69 8.34 -5.58
N ASP A 100 -3.11 8.68 -6.80
CA ASP A 100 -3.98 9.81 -7.11
C ASP A 100 -5.29 9.40 -7.82
N GLY A 101 -5.66 8.16 -7.67
CA GLY A 101 -6.80 7.53 -8.34
C GLY A 101 -6.40 6.96 -9.70
N ASP A 102 -6.66 5.68 -9.92
CA ASP A 102 -6.31 5.00 -11.15
C ASP A 102 -7.32 5.31 -12.27
N ASN A 103 -7.23 6.51 -12.83
CA ASN A 103 -8.11 6.94 -13.92
C ASN A 103 -7.88 6.18 -15.23
N SER A 104 -6.76 5.49 -15.37
CA SER A 104 -6.40 4.72 -16.56
C SER A 104 -6.85 3.26 -16.47
N GLY A 105 -7.17 2.76 -15.29
CA GLY A 105 -7.40 1.33 -15.05
C GLY A 105 -6.11 0.51 -15.21
N ALA A 106 -4.98 1.08 -14.85
CA ALA A 106 -3.67 0.44 -15.00
C ALA A 106 -3.45 -0.67 -13.98
N ILE A 107 -4.04 -0.58 -12.79
CA ILE A 107 -3.98 -1.60 -11.75
C ILE A 107 -5.32 -2.29 -11.54
N SER A 108 -5.27 -3.49 -11.01
CA SER A 108 -6.45 -4.27 -10.63
C SER A 108 -6.15 -5.08 -9.36
N SER A 109 -7.16 -5.74 -8.81
CA SER A 109 -7.01 -6.63 -7.68
C SER A 109 -7.80 -7.93 -7.88
N ILE A 110 -7.35 -8.99 -7.20
CA ILE A 110 -8.01 -10.29 -7.17
C ILE A 110 -7.85 -10.93 -5.80
N GLY A 111 -8.86 -11.67 -5.35
CA GLY A 111 -8.79 -12.47 -4.13
C GLY A 111 -8.71 -11.69 -2.82
N ILE A 112 -9.02 -10.40 -2.84
CA ILE A 112 -9.04 -9.54 -1.65
C ILE A 112 -10.50 -9.21 -1.31
N ASP A 113 -10.89 -9.47 -0.06
CA ASP A 113 -12.19 -9.09 0.49
C ASP A 113 -12.12 -7.67 1.07
N TRP A 114 -12.35 -6.68 0.22
CA TRP A 114 -12.28 -5.27 0.58
C TRP A 114 -13.35 -4.87 1.60
N ASP A 115 -14.51 -5.49 1.57
CA ASP A 115 -15.62 -5.17 2.49
C ASP A 115 -15.31 -5.58 3.93
N SER A 116 -14.36 -6.49 4.14
CA SER A 116 -13.90 -6.89 5.45
C SER A 116 -12.95 -5.88 6.11
N TRP A 117 -12.32 -5.01 5.32
CA TRP A 117 -11.33 -4.06 5.82
C TRP A 117 -11.98 -2.77 6.31
N THR A 118 -11.98 -2.57 7.62
CA THR A 118 -12.64 -1.44 8.30
C THR A 118 -11.73 -0.85 9.38
N ASP A 119 -12.22 0.17 10.07
CA ASP A 119 -11.55 0.77 11.25
C ASP A 119 -11.46 -0.17 12.46
N SER A 120 -12.22 -1.26 12.44
CA SER A 120 -12.27 -2.26 13.51
C SER A 120 -11.77 -3.64 13.09
N THR A 121 -11.64 -3.91 11.79
CA THR A 121 -11.23 -5.20 11.24
C THR A 121 -10.11 -5.00 10.23
N GLY A 122 -9.00 -5.74 10.40
CA GLY A 122 -7.88 -5.71 9.47
C GLY A 122 -8.15 -6.53 8.21
N LEU A 123 -7.35 -6.26 7.17
CA LEU A 123 -7.34 -7.01 5.92
C LEU A 123 -6.49 -8.27 6.07
N SER A 124 -6.93 -9.38 5.45
CA SER A 124 -6.16 -10.63 5.37
C SER A 124 -6.49 -11.35 4.07
N ALA A 125 -5.48 -11.65 3.27
CA ALA A 125 -5.61 -12.40 2.02
C ALA A 125 -4.43 -13.38 1.86
N ASP A 126 -4.72 -14.69 1.83
CA ASP A 126 -3.75 -15.76 1.60
C ASP A 126 -3.72 -16.26 0.15
N ASN A 127 -4.52 -15.65 -0.71
CA ASN A 127 -4.56 -15.88 -2.15
C ASN A 127 -5.10 -14.62 -2.86
N GLY A 128 -4.42 -13.50 -2.70
CA GLY A 128 -4.86 -12.21 -3.22
C GLY A 128 -3.70 -11.35 -3.70
N ALA A 129 -4.00 -10.42 -4.60
CA ALA A 129 -3.02 -9.51 -5.15
C ALA A 129 -3.62 -8.17 -5.58
N VAL A 130 -2.78 -7.13 -5.59
CA VAL A 130 -2.97 -5.88 -6.34
C VAL A 130 -1.85 -5.81 -7.38
N PHE A 131 -2.17 -5.55 -8.64
CA PHE A 131 -1.21 -5.71 -9.72
C PHE A 131 -1.47 -4.77 -10.91
N TRP A 132 -0.41 -4.49 -11.65
CA TRP A 132 -0.49 -3.84 -12.95
C TRP A 132 -1.06 -4.78 -14.01
N MET A 133 -2.02 -4.29 -14.81
CA MET A 133 -2.60 -5.04 -15.93
C MET A 133 -1.57 -5.36 -17.01
N VAL A 134 -0.54 -4.52 -17.15
CA VAL A 134 0.63 -4.72 -18.01
C VAL A 134 1.86 -4.75 -17.12
N PRO A 135 2.42 -5.92 -16.79
CA PRO A 135 3.52 -6.03 -15.83
C PRO A 135 4.77 -5.20 -16.16
N ASP A 136 5.05 -4.99 -17.45
CA ASP A 136 6.22 -4.23 -17.89
C ASP A 136 6.07 -2.70 -17.67
N ASP A 137 4.85 -2.21 -17.45
CA ASP A 137 4.56 -0.80 -17.15
C ASP A 137 4.63 -0.48 -15.65
N GLY A 138 4.90 -1.46 -14.80
CA GLY A 138 5.05 -1.27 -13.35
C GLY A 138 6.14 -0.26 -13.00
N PRO A 139 6.02 0.46 -11.87
CA PRO A 139 6.97 1.49 -11.46
C PRO A 139 8.39 0.95 -11.25
N SER A 140 9.39 1.74 -11.67
CA SER A 140 10.81 1.52 -11.47
C SER A 140 11.34 2.34 -10.28
N ASP A 141 12.52 2.00 -9.79
CA ASP A 141 13.26 2.66 -8.70
C ASP A 141 12.58 2.58 -7.33
N SER A 142 11.36 3.08 -7.21
CA SER A 142 10.56 3.01 -6.00
C SER A 142 9.07 3.05 -6.29
N ALA A 143 8.26 2.47 -5.41
CA ALA A 143 6.81 2.48 -5.52
C ALA A 143 6.15 2.64 -4.15
N VAL A 144 5.13 3.48 -4.04
CA VAL A 144 4.18 3.39 -2.93
C VAL A 144 3.34 2.13 -3.12
N VAL A 145 3.13 1.36 -2.06
CA VAL A 145 2.34 0.12 -2.10
C VAL A 145 1.11 0.15 -1.21
N ALA A 146 1.06 1.07 -0.25
CA ALA A 146 -0.12 1.27 0.59
C ALA A 146 -0.14 2.67 1.18
N GLN A 147 -1.33 3.18 1.49
CA GLN A 147 -1.55 4.19 2.51
C GLN A 147 -2.39 3.58 3.62
N ILE A 148 -1.96 3.76 4.86
CA ILE A 148 -2.61 3.18 6.04
C ILE A 148 -2.81 4.28 7.07
N THR A 149 -4.06 4.46 7.48
CA THR A 149 -4.43 5.42 8.51
C THR A 149 -4.95 4.66 9.72
N ILE A 150 -4.21 4.71 10.81
CA ILE A 150 -4.47 3.98 12.05
C ILE A 150 -4.80 4.92 13.20
N SER A 151 -5.42 4.42 14.25
CA SER A 151 -5.68 5.21 15.45
C SER A 151 -4.39 5.79 16.04
N ALA A 152 -4.43 7.08 16.38
CA ALA A 152 -3.27 7.79 16.89
C ALA A 152 -2.66 7.10 18.13
N GLY A 153 -1.33 6.99 18.14
CA GLY A 153 -0.58 6.34 19.21
C GLY A 153 -0.63 4.81 19.17
N SER A 154 -1.26 4.20 18.16
CA SER A 154 -1.18 2.75 17.91
C SER A 154 0.07 2.40 17.10
N SER A 155 0.47 1.14 17.14
CA SER A 155 1.50 0.59 16.27
C SER A 155 0.95 -0.66 15.58
N SER A 156 1.31 -0.86 14.33
CA SER A 156 0.83 -2.01 13.57
C SER A 156 1.83 -2.44 12.51
N THR A 157 1.60 -3.61 11.95
CA THR A 157 2.43 -4.20 10.90
C THR A 157 1.57 -4.47 9.68
N VAL A 158 2.11 -4.18 8.51
CA VAL A 158 1.60 -4.62 7.22
C VAL A 158 2.56 -5.67 6.68
N THR A 159 2.03 -6.78 6.21
CA THR A 159 2.82 -7.86 5.60
C THR A 159 2.31 -8.10 4.18
N MET A 160 3.22 -8.21 3.22
CA MET A 160 2.87 -8.55 1.83
C MET A 160 4.10 -9.07 1.09
N GLY A 161 3.90 -9.96 0.15
CA GLY A 161 4.90 -10.27 -0.87
C GLY A 161 4.92 -9.22 -1.97
N ALA A 162 6.04 -9.11 -2.67
CA ALA A 162 6.19 -8.26 -3.84
C ALA A 162 6.86 -9.01 -4.98
N GLN A 163 6.49 -8.66 -6.22
CA GLN A 163 7.06 -9.27 -7.44
C GLN A 163 7.22 -8.22 -8.53
N GLY A 164 8.27 -8.38 -9.34
CA GLY A 164 8.56 -7.48 -10.44
C GLY A 164 9.50 -8.10 -11.47
N ARG A 165 9.90 -7.30 -12.46
CA ARG A 165 10.93 -7.66 -13.45
C ARG A 165 12.31 -7.33 -12.93
N SER A 166 13.28 -8.16 -13.24
CA SER A 166 14.70 -7.85 -13.09
C SER A 166 15.28 -7.24 -14.38
N VAL A 167 16.45 -6.64 -14.28
CA VAL A 167 17.19 -6.12 -15.46
C VAL A 167 17.61 -7.22 -16.43
N SER A 168 17.63 -8.49 -16.00
CA SER A 168 17.84 -9.65 -16.89
C SER A 168 16.60 -10.04 -17.68
N GLY A 169 15.43 -9.50 -17.32
CA GLY A 169 14.14 -9.84 -17.92
C GLY A 169 13.38 -10.96 -17.21
N ASP A 170 14.00 -11.64 -16.24
CA ASP A 170 13.34 -12.64 -15.40
C ASP A 170 12.49 -11.95 -14.30
N ASP A 171 11.53 -12.67 -13.74
CA ASP A 171 10.79 -12.21 -12.58
C ASP A 171 11.59 -12.38 -11.29
N TRP A 172 11.50 -11.41 -10.41
CA TRP A 172 11.90 -11.55 -9.02
C TRP A 172 10.67 -11.58 -8.12
N SER A 173 10.77 -12.22 -6.97
CA SER A 173 9.74 -12.17 -5.94
C SER A 173 10.37 -12.22 -4.56
N ASN A 174 9.83 -11.41 -3.66
CA ASN A 174 10.17 -11.39 -2.25
C ASN A 174 8.92 -11.73 -1.44
N ALA A 175 9.04 -12.71 -0.58
CA ALA A 175 8.02 -13.00 0.42
C ALA A 175 8.23 -12.09 1.63
N GLY A 176 7.17 -11.38 2.03
CA GLY A 176 7.01 -10.36 3.06
C GLY A 176 7.92 -10.19 4.22
#